data_42427be75e9bbbbf721a3eba69d41f01
#
_entry.id   42427be75e9bbbbf721a3eba69d41f01
#
_cell.length_a   1.000
_cell.length_b   1.000
_cell.length_c   1.000
_cell.angle_alpha   90.00
_cell.angle_beta   90.00
_cell.angle_gamma   90.00
#
_symmetry.space_group_name_H-M   'P 1'
#
loop_
_entity.id
_entity.type
_entity.pdbx_description
1 polymer ?
#
loop_
_entity_poly.entity_id
_entity_poly.type
_entity_poly.pdbx_seq_one_letter_code
_entity_poly.pdbx_strand_id
1 'polypeptide(L)'
;TTNYGEVGATETAISNNYGHVGTVEDKIISNNGVVDLVIDTASIRYNNNIVKDNQGILIYNNGKIEKNTGIITENNNYIGENTETVKFNAKGAEINVNKGIIRENKGVVYNYPGGIVKKNSGIVYNYGGMVSEDNTGSVIESYSVKAGKGIEKATLDNESFLDIDGAKWLEKTKGTATLTVVWAKGYNANGYHLEADGCKVTKNTNGTYTLSKITKNTTIFAAPTTFTITYKSENGSLQTTNPVTYTCETEDITLAAPSREGSTFLGWTGTDLAGTTKNVTIKKGSFGDRIYTAVWNNESQTVQQEIFILPKVLVKGKAIQKLSWNKIDEADGYFIYSSVSGKKMKKVFDTRKRASKKKAKKSSAKSTGAKTVTYTFKKRKSGTVYQYQIRAYKLVNGKKKVFCKSMVVYSVA
;
A
#
# COMPACT_ATOMS: atom_id res chain seq x y z
N THR A 1 -33.27 30.37 41.69
CA THR A 1 -31.94 30.60 42.33
C THR A 1 -30.88 30.94 41.29
N THR A 2 -29.85 31.67 41.69
CA THR A 2 -28.69 32.03 40.82
C THR A 2 -27.43 31.43 41.40
N ASN A 3 -26.63 30.76 40.60
CA ASN A 3 -25.35 30.20 40.97
C ASN A 3 -24.19 31.04 40.38
N TYR A 4 -23.26 31.48 41.25
CA TYR A 4 -22.02 32.16 40.86
C TYR A 4 -20.75 31.36 41.27
N GLY A 5 -20.92 30.29 42.03
CA GLY A 5 -19.83 29.47 42.57
C GLY A 5 -19.85 28.05 41.98
N GLU A 6 -19.38 27.13 42.78
CA GLU A 6 -19.40 25.67 42.45
C GLU A 6 -20.56 24.98 43.15
N VAL A 7 -21.27 24.15 42.40
CA VAL A 7 -22.37 23.28 42.88
C VAL A 7 -22.08 21.88 42.36
N GLY A 8 -21.97 20.89 43.22
CA GLY A 8 -21.70 19.50 42.85
C GLY A 8 -22.88 18.89 42.09
N ALA A 9 -24.08 18.98 42.61
CA ALA A 9 -25.33 18.54 41.97
C ALA A 9 -26.47 19.48 42.25
N THR A 10 -27.46 19.57 41.34
CA THR A 10 -28.66 20.41 41.50
C THR A 10 -29.88 19.51 41.66
N GLU A 11 -30.37 19.36 42.89
CA GLU A 11 -31.66 18.70 43.20
C GLU A 11 -32.85 19.65 43.04
N THR A 12 -32.58 20.95 42.83
CA THR A 12 -33.61 21.98 42.65
C THR A 12 -33.28 22.91 41.49
N ALA A 13 -34.33 23.53 40.91
CA ALA A 13 -34.17 24.40 39.76
C ALA A 13 -33.25 25.61 39.99
N ILE A 14 -32.30 25.83 39.10
CA ILE A 14 -31.46 27.02 39.03
C ILE A 14 -32.01 27.94 37.91
N SER A 15 -32.28 29.20 38.25
CA SER A 15 -32.73 30.18 37.24
C SER A 15 -31.55 30.62 36.34
N ASN A 16 -30.43 30.97 36.94
CA ASN A 16 -29.24 31.39 36.21
C ASN A 16 -27.99 30.74 36.78
N ASN A 17 -27.19 30.09 35.95
CA ASN A 17 -25.89 29.59 36.32
C ASN A 17 -24.81 30.46 35.67
N TYR A 18 -23.94 31.08 36.46
CA TYR A 18 -22.75 31.82 36.05
C TYR A 18 -21.46 31.13 36.51
N GLY A 19 -21.58 30.18 37.44
CA GLY A 19 -20.47 29.40 37.99
C GLY A 19 -20.36 28.02 37.37
N HIS A 20 -19.94 27.05 38.18
CA HIS A 20 -19.78 25.67 37.77
C HIS A 20 -20.83 24.77 38.44
N VAL A 21 -21.48 23.91 37.68
CA VAL A 21 -22.40 22.88 38.14
C VAL A 21 -21.87 21.54 37.67
N GLY A 22 -21.59 20.61 38.59
CA GLY A 22 -21.15 19.25 38.28
C GLY A 22 -22.27 18.48 37.57
N THR A 23 -23.39 18.28 38.25
CA THR A 23 -24.52 17.51 37.70
C THR A 23 -25.83 18.30 37.80
N VAL A 24 -26.63 18.31 36.73
CA VAL A 24 -27.98 18.84 36.68
C VAL A 24 -28.97 17.69 36.80
N GLU A 25 -29.71 17.62 37.92
CA GLU A 25 -30.69 16.58 38.22
C GLU A 25 -32.15 17.06 38.03
N ASP A 26 -32.38 18.36 38.03
CA ASP A 26 -33.70 18.97 37.77
C ASP A 26 -33.60 19.91 36.58
N LYS A 27 -33.43 21.21 36.81
CA LYS A 27 -33.57 22.22 35.75
C LYS A 27 -32.64 23.42 35.90
N ILE A 28 -32.05 23.83 34.78
CA ILE A 28 -31.43 25.15 34.65
C ILE A 28 -32.21 25.96 33.59
N ILE A 29 -32.64 27.18 33.91
CA ILE A 29 -33.29 28.06 32.92
C ILE A 29 -32.24 28.67 32.01
N SER A 30 -31.16 29.24 32.54
CA SER A 30 -30.09 29.84 31.75
C SER A 30 -28.73 29.41 32.29
N ASN A 31 -27.95 28.76 31.44
CA ASN A 31 -26.54 28.40 31.72
C ASN A 31 -25.63 29.41 31.04
N ASN A 32 -24.96 30.26 31.81
CA ASN A 32 -23.89 31.17 31.38
C ASN A 32 -22.54 30.76 31.98
N GLY A 33 -22.48 29.65 32.71
CA GLY A 33 -21.29 29.04 33.30
C GLY A 33 -20.99 27.67 32.68
N VAL A 34 -20.35 26.81 33.46
CA VAL A 34 -20.03 25.44 33.04
C VAL A 34 -20.94 24.43 33.71
N VAL A 35 -21.42 23.47 32.94
CA VAL A 35 -22.14 22.28 33.42
C VAL A 35 -21.39 21.05 32.94
N ASP A 36 -21.04 20.15 33.86
CA ASP A 36 -20.36 18.91 33.50
C ASP A 36 -21.33 17.87 32.94
N LEU A 37 -22.46 17.64 33.59
CA LEU A 37 -23.43 16.62 33.20
C LEU A 37 -24.87 17.12 33.36
N VAL A 38 -25.70 16.89 32.35
CA VAL A 38 -27.17 16.97 32.40
C VAL A 38 -27.70 15.55 32.29
N ILE A 39 -28.30 15.01 33.36
CA ILE A 39 -28.85 13.65 33.34
C ILE A 39 -30.10 13.55 32.48
N ASP A 40 -30.52 12.35 32.13
CA ASP A 40 -31.62 12.05 31.19
C ASP A 40 -32.98 12.62 31.60
N THR A 41 -33.21 12.76 32.89
CA THR A 41 -34.48 13.35 33.44
C THR A 41 -34.44 14.86 33.58
N ALA A 42 -33.25 15.47 33.44
CA ALA A 42 -33.03 16.90 33.67
C ALA A 42 -33.13 17.74 32.39
N SER A 43 -33.18 19.06 32.55
CA SER A 43 -33.24 19.98 31.42
C SER A 43 -32.46 21.29 31.61
N ILE A 44 -31.97 21.81 30.51
CA ILE A 44 -31.46 23.19 30.37
C ILE A 44 -32.29 23.91 29.30
N ARG A 45 -32.88 25.07 29.64
CA ARG A 45 -33.62 25.84 28.63
C ARG A 45 -32.72 26.61 27.69
N TYR A 46 -31.76 27.38 28.22
CA TYR A 46 -30.78 28.15 27.43
C TYR A 46 -29.38 27.80 27.88
N ASN A 47 -28.58 27.22 26.97
CA ASN A 47 -27.15 27.08 27.17
C ASN A 47 -26.44 28.20 26.41
N ASN A 48 -25.78 29.13 27.14
CA ASN A 48 -25.05 30.24 26.57
C ASN A 48 -23.52 30.09 26.75
N ASN A 49 -23.08 29.01 27.43
CA ASN A 49 -21.65 28.72 27.63
C ASN A 49 -21.38 27.23 27.43
N ILE A 50 -20.82 26.51 28.38
CA ILE A 50 -20.37 25.14 28.19
C ILE A 50 -21.27 24.13 28.90
N VAL A 51 -21.66 23.08 28.17
CA VAL A 51 -22.16 21.81 28.70
C VAL A 51 -21.26 20.71 28.19
N LYS A 52 -20.61 19.96 29.09
CA LYS A 52 -19.66 18.89 28.69
C LYS A 52 -20.42 17.65 28.21
N ASP A 53 -21.39 17.14 28.98
CA ASP A 53 -22.23 16.00 28.59
C ASP A 53 -23.71 16.29 28.79
N ASN A 54 -24.51 16.26 27.73
CA ASN A 54 -25.97 16.37 27.79
C ASN A 54 -26.57 15.00 27.50
N GLN A 55 -27.17 14.39 28.53
CA GLN A 55 -27.98 13.17 28.41
C GLN A 55 -29.47 13.47 28.49
N GLY A 56 -29.87 14.68 29.00
CA GLY A 56 -31.22 15.14 29.15
C GLY A 56 -31.75 15.98 27.99
N ILE A 57 -32.58 16.97 28.32
CA ILE A 57 -33.20 17.85 27.34
C ILE A 57 -32.59 19.24 27.39
N LEU A 58 -32.02 19.69 26.28
CA LEU A 58 -31.56 21.06 26.10
C LEU A 58 -32.41 21.75 25.02
N ILE A 59 -33.06 22.89 25.36
CA ILE A 59 -33.98 23.54 24.43
C ILE A 59 -33.19 24.41 23.43
N TYR A 60 -32.39 25.37 23.91
CA TYR A 60 -31.62 26.29 23.05
C TYR A 60 -30.15 26.22 23.39
N ASN A 61 -29.34 25.76 22.47
CA ASN A 61 -27.87 25.80 22.59
C ASN A 61 -27.29 27.01 21.84
N ASN A 62 -26.94 28.04 22.58
CA ASN A 62 -26.23 29.22 22.07
C ASN A 62 -24.74 29.18 22.43
N GLY A 63 -24.31 28.16 23.20
CA GLY A 63 -22.94 27.93 23.64
C GLY A 63 -22.36 26.66 23.04
N LYS A 64 -21.40 26.05 23.75
CA LYS A 64 -20.75 24.83 23.37
C LYS A 64 -21.32 23.63 24.12
N ILE A 65 -21.58 22.55 23.39
CA ILE A 65 -21.84 21.23 23.96
C ILE A 65 -20.68 20.31 23.47
N GLU A 66 -20.01 19.64 24.36
CA GLU A 66 -18.91 18.72 23.98
C GLU A 66 -19.48 17.39 23.50
N LYS A 67 -20.47 16.84 24.24
CA LYS A 67 -21.13 15.58 23.89
C LYS A 67 -22.60 15.65 24.13
N ASN A 68 -23.41 15.15 23.19
CA ASN A 68 -24.87 15.02 23.31
C ASN A 68 -25.28 13.56 23.10
N THR A 69 -25.83 12.97 24.15
CA THR A 69 -26.52 11.67 24.17
C THR A 69 -27.99 11.81 24.55
N GLY A 70 -28.51 13.04 24.60
CA GLY A 70 -29.90 13.40 24.87
C GLY A 70 -30.55 14.17 23.72
N ILE A 71 -31.57 14.98 24.04
CA ILE A 71 -32.32 15.72 23.03
C ILE A 71 -31.93 17.20 23.06
N ILE A 72 -31.61 17.76 21.90
CA ILE A 72 -31.44 19.18 21.68
C ILE A 72 -32.56 19.65 20.75
N THR A 73 -33.35 20.69 21.18
CA THR A 73 -34.38 21.21 20.32
C THR A 73 -33.82 22.14 19.26
N GLU A 74 -32.96 23.07 19.63
CA GLU A 74 -32.35 24.01 18.68
C GLU A 74 -30.87 24.22 19.02
N ASN A 75 -30.01 23.97 18.04
CA ASN A 75 -28.58 24.28 18.12
C ASN A 75 -28.28 25.55 17.31
N ASN A 76 -27.84 26.60 17.99
CA ASN A 76 -27.46 27.89 17.40
C ASN A 76 -25.92 28.11 17.39
N ASN A 77 -25.12 27.17 17.92
CA ASN A 77 -23.68 27.28 17.97
C ASN A 77 -23.04 25.91 17.74
N TYR A 78 -22.33 25.34 18.69
CA TYR A 78 -21.45 24.20 18.48
C TYR A 78 -21.84 22.96 19.30
N ILE A 79 -21.82 21.80 18.65
CA ILE A 79 -21.89 20.48 19.27
C ILE A 79 -20.69 19.67 18.82
N GLY A 80 -19.87 19.18 19.76
CA GLY A 80 -18.72 18.34 19.49
C GLY A 80 -19.12 16.97 18.93
N GLU A 81 -19.85 16.18 19.71
CA GLU A 81 -20.38 14.88 19.29
C GLU A 81 -21.88 14.79 19.58
N ASN A 82 -22.65 14.30 18.61
CA ASN A 82 -24.07 14.00 18.74
C ASN A 82 -24.32 12.52 18.41
N THR A 83 -24.89 11.77 19.36
CA THR A 83 -25.30 10.37 19.17
C THR A 83 -26.82 10.18 19.27
N GLU A 84 -27.56 11.25 19.67
CA GLU A 84 -29.01 11.23 19.79
C GLU A 84 -29.67 12.31 18.91
N THR A 85 -30.74 12.94 19.36
CA THR A 85 -31.58 13.80 18.52
C THR A 85 -31.29 15.29 18.67
N VAL A 86 -30.94 15.94 17.56
CA VAL A 86 -31.02 17.40 17.39
C VAL A 86 -32.18 17.71 16.46
N LYS A 87 -33.20 18.45 16.94
CA LYS A 87 -34.38 18.75 16.13
C LYS A 87 -34.09 19.80 15.06
N PHE A 88 -33.31 20.83 15.39
CA PHE A 88 -32.95 21.90 14.48
C PHE A 88 -31.52 22.38 14.68
N ASN A 89 -30.72 22.39 13.61
CA ASN A 89 -29.38 22.96 13.56
C ASN A 89 -29.45 24.27 12.75
N ALA A 90 -29.30 25.41 13.42
CA ALA A 90 -29.51 26.72 12.82
C ALA A 90 -28.42 27.10 11.82
N LYS A 91 -28.68 28.12 11.00
CA LYS A 91 -27.69 28.73 10.12
C LYS A 91 -26.54 29.30 10.94
N GLY A 92 -25.31 28.96 10.59
CA GLY A 92 -24.09 29.35 11.31
C GLY A 92 -23.69 28.40 12.46
N ALA A 93 -24.59 27.48 12.86
CA ALA A 93 -24.27 26.47 13.85
C ALA A 93 -23.54 25.27 13.24
N GLU A 94 -22.76 24.56 14.07
CA GLU A 94 -21.95 23.42 13.64
C GLU A 94 -22.17 22.19 14.54
N ILE A 95 -22.25 21.02 13.93
CA ILE A 95 -22.19 19.73 14.60
C ILE A 95 -20.98 18.98 14.03
N ASN A 96 -19.93 18.86 14.85
CA ASN A 96 -18.63 18.34 14.39
C ASN A 96 -18.62 16.83 14.16
N VAL A 97 -19.33 16.05 14.99
CA VAL A 97 -19.48 14.59 14.80
C VAL A 97 -20.95 14.24 14.99
N ASN A 98 -21.65 13.91 13.91
CA ASN A 98 -23.03 13.41 14.00
C ASN A 98 -23.09 11.91 13.75
N LYS A 99 -23.48 11.16 14.77
CA LYS A 99 -23.83 9.72 14.71
C LYS A 99 -25.30 9.48 15.10
N GLY A 100 -26.03 10.55 15.44
CA GLY A 100 -27.44 10.56 15.82
C GLY A 100 -28.34 11.13 14.73
N ILE A 101 -29.52 11.63 15.13
CA ILE A 101 -30.52 12.12 14.20
C ILE A 101 -30.61 13.66 14.25
N ILE A 102 -30.47 14.28 13.09
CA ILE A 102 -30.77 15.71 12.90
C ILE A 102 -32.05 15.81 12.07
N ARG A 103 -33.09 16.43 12.61
CA ARG A 103 -34.38 16.55 11.91
C ARG A 103 -34.36 17.61 10.83
N GLU A 104 -33.77 18.78 11.10
CA GLU A 104 -33.61 19.85 10.13
C GLU A 104 -32.25 20.52 10.31
N ASN A 105 -31.45 20.62 9.23
CA ASN A 105 -30.17 21.29 9.20
C ASN A 105 -30.19 22.53 8.30
N LYS A 106 -29.79 23.69 8.83
CA LYS A 106 -29.48 24.93 8.11
C LYS A 106 -28.03 25.38 8.31
N GLY A 107 -27.32 24.75 9.24
CA GLY A 107 -25.88 24.99 9.54
C GLY A 107 -24.96 24.02 8.85
N VAL A 108 -23.86 23.69 9.53
CA VAL A 108 -22.86 22.74 9.08
C VAL A 108 -22.95 21.46 9.92
N VAL A 109 -22.91 20.31 9.26
CA VAL A 109 -22.91 19.00 9.90
C VAL A 109 -21.85 18.11 9.27
N TYR A 110 -21.02 17.51 10.09
CA TYR A 110 -20.14 16.41 9.71
C TYR A 110 -20.82 15.09 10.09
N ASN A 111 -21.39 14.40 9.09
CA ASN A 111 -22.30 13.27 9.27
C ASN A 111 -21.57 11.94 9.04
N TYR A 112 -21.47 11.13 10.09
CA TYR A 112 -20.70 9.88 10.12
C TYR A 112 -21.62 8.65 10.03
N PRO A 113 -21.08 7.42 9.86
CA PRO A 113 -21.87 6.20 9.90
C PRO A 113 -22.72 6.11 11.15
N GLY A 114 -24.03 5.85 10.96
CA GLY A 114 -25.05 5.88 12.01
C GLY A 114 -25.79 7.22 12.11
N GLY A 115 -25.20 8.33 11.65
CA GLY A 115 -25.84 9.63 11.65
C GLY A 115 -26.90 9.77 10.54
N ILE A 116 -28.01 10.44 10.84
CA ILE A 116 -29.12 10.68 9.91
C ILE A 116 -29.45 12.16 9.89
N VAL A 117 -29.43 12.78 8.71
CA VAL A 117 -29.93 14.14 8.48
C VAL A 117 -31.21 14.03 7.65
N LYS A 118 -32.38 14.36 8.28
CA LYS A 118 -33.70 14.16 7.64
C LYS A 118 -34.07 15.25 6.66
N LYS A 119 -33.71 16.51 6.94
CA LYS A 119 -33.95 17.65 6.06
C LYS A 119 -32.71 18.54 6.06
N ASN A 120 -32.17 18.86 4.89
CA ASN A 120 -31.00 19.69 4.78
C ASN A 120 -31.22 20.89 3.85
N SER A 121 -30.96 22.09 4.35
CA SER A 121 -30.81 23.32 3.57
C SER A 121 -29.49 24.05 3.89
N GLY A 122 -28.63 23.45 4.71
CA GLY A 122 -27.29 23.88 5.03
C GLY A 122 -26.20 23.07 4.30
N ILE A 123 -25.08 22.82 4.97
CA ILE A 123 -23.98 22.05 4.46
C ILE A 123 -23.84 20.75 5.27
N VAL A 124 -23.77 19.63 4.57
CA VAL A 124 -23.46 18.33 5.17
C VAL A 124 -22.20 17.77 4.52
N TYR A 125 -21.16 17.61 5.32
CA TYR A 125 -20.00 16.80 4.97
C TYR A 125 -20.32 15.35 5.33
N ASN A 126 -20.66 14.52 4.36
CA ASN A 126 -21.17 13.18 4.59
C ASN A 126 -20.06 12.12 4.47
N TYR A 127 -19.72 11.51 5.59
CA TYR A 127 -18.71 10.46 5.76
C TYR A 127 -19.36 9.09 5.93
N GLY A 128 -20.37 8.79 5.14
CA GLY A 128 -21.09 7.52 5.16
C GLY A 128 -22.29 7.45 6.10
N GLY A 129 -22.75 8.59 6.62
CA GLY A 129 -24.05 8.73 7.24
C GLY A 129 -25.17 8.80 6.18
N MET A 130 -26.41 8.90 6.63
CA MET A 130 -27.58 9.01 5.77
C MET A 130 -28.03 10.47 5.67
N VAL A 131 -28.22 10.96 4.46
CA VAL A 131 -28.88 12.23 4.18
C VAL A 131 -30.13 11.95 3.37
N SER A 132 -31.30 12.42 3.85
CA SER A 132 -32.59 12.23 3.19
C SER A 132 -32.66 12.95 1.84
N GLU A 133 -33.62 12.52 1.00
CA GLU A 133 -33.92 13.16 -0.29
C GLU A 133 -34.46 14.59 -0.16
N ASP A 134 -35.04 14.98 1.00
CA ASP A 134 -35.44 16.36 1.31
C ASP A 134 -34.21 17.24 1.59
N ASN A 135 -33.44 17.44 0.52
CA ASN A 135 -32.17 18.14 0.53
C ASN A 135 -32.15 19.26 -0.51
N THR A 136 -32.19 20.49 -0.04
CA THR A 136 -32.05 21.73 -0.83
C THR A 136 -30.70 22.41 -0.58
N GLY A 137 -29.91 21.91 0.36
CA GLY A 137 -28.57 22.37 0.70
C GLY A 137 -27.46 21.62 -0.03
N SER A 138 -26.25 21.81 0.42
CA SER A 138 -25.07 21.13 -0.11
C SER A 138 -24.80 19.84 0.65
N VAL A 139 -24.59 18.74 -0.07
CA VAL A 139 -24.05 17.49 0.49
C VAL A 139 -22.72 17.19 -0.18
N ILE A 140 -21.67 17.17 0.62
CA ILE A 140 -20.31 16.85 0.18
C ILE A 140 -20.05 15.41 0.60
N GLU A 141 -20.26 14.50 -0.33
CA GLU A 141 -20.04 13.07 -0.13
C GLU A 141 -18.53 12.77 -0.06
N SER A 142 -18.14 11.97 0.93
CA SER A 142 -16.79 11.47 1.09
C SER A 142 -16.80 9.95 1.24
N TYR A 143 -15.77 9.32 0.71
CA TYR A 143 -15.58 7.88 0.83
C TYR A 143 -14.37 7.57 1.71
N SER A 144 -14.51 6.58 2.57
CA SER A 144 -13.41 6.12 3.41
C SER A 144 -12.42 5.28 2.61
N VAL A 145 -11.14 5.46 2.92
CA VAL A 145 -10.04 4.62 2.43
C VAL A 145 -9.37 3.98 3.65
N LYS A 146 -9.44 2.66 3.76
CA LYS A 146 -8.86 1.90 4.86
C LYS A 146 -7.70 1.03 4.38
N ALA A 147 -6.68 0.88 5.23
CA ALA A 147 -5.66 -0.13 5.07
C ALA A 147 -6.23 -1.51 5.44
N GLY A 148 -6.05 -2.47 4.57
CA GLY A 148 -6.47 -3.86 4.74
C GLY A 148 -5.27 -4.82 4.85
N LYS A 149 -5.51 -6.08 4.53
CA LYS A 149 -4.49 -7.15 4.61
C LYS A 149 -3.19 -6.75 3.92
N GLY A 150 -2.07 -6.88 4.61
CA GLY A 150 -0.72 -6.66 4.07
C GLY A 150 -0.27 -5.20 4.02
N ILE A 151 -1.07 -4.25 4.51
CA ILE A 151 -0.74 -2.84 4.58
C ILE A 151 -0.66 -2.42 6.06
N GLU A 152 0.51 -2.00 6.51
CA GLU A 152 0.72 -1.48 7.87
C GLU A 152 0.24 -0.04 7.99
N LYS A 153 0.53 0.79 6.99
CA LYS A 153 0.11 2.19 6.95
C LYS A 153 -0.18 2.64 5.52
N ALA A 154 -1.27 3.37 5.38
CA ALA A 154 -1.66 4.05 4.15
C ALA A 154 -1.72 5.56 4.42
N THR A 155 -1.06 6.36 3.59
CA THR A 155 -1.06 7.83 3.68
C THR A 155 -1.51 8.41 2.35
N LEU A 156 -2.49 9.32 2.39
CA LEU A 156 -3.02 10.03 1.23
C LEU A 156 -2.48 11.45 1.19
N ASP A 157 -2.19 11.98 0.01
CA ASP A 157 -1.74 13.37 -0.21
C ASP A 157 -2.87 14.41 -0.06
N ASN A 158 -4.12 13.99 -0.24
CA ASN A 158 -5.32 14.81 -0.21
C ASN A 158 -6.24 14.42 0.96
N GLU A 159 -5.70 14.28 2.18
CA GLU A 159 -6.52 13.92 3.33
C GLU A 159 -7.55 15.03 3.63
N SER A 160 -8.85 14.73 3.49
CA SER A 160 -9.92 15.52 4.13
C SER A 160 -10.05 15.01 5.55
N PHE A 161 -9.49 15.66 6.41
CA PHE A 161 -9.68 16.00 7.80
C PHE A 161 -10.03 15.00 8.89
N LEU A 162 -10.45 13.82 8.83
CA LEU A 162 -10.71 13.07 10.07
C LEU A 162 -10.33 11.61 9.95
N ASP A 163 -9.32 11.22 10.73
CA ASP A 163 -8.99 9.83 11.00
C ASP A 163 -10.05 9.29 11.98
N ILE A 164 -11.08 8.64 11.45
CA ILE A 164 -12.11 7.98 12.25
C ILE A 164 -11.91 6.48 12.05
N ASP A 165 -11.68 5.78 13.13
CA ASP A 165 -11.44 4.34 13.15
C ASP A 165 -10.33 3.89 12.18
N GLY A 166 -9.27 4.68 12.04
CA GLY A 166 -8.16 4.38 11.13
C GLY A 166 -8.47 4.51 9.64
N ALA A 167 -9.61 5.10 9.29
CA ALA A 167 -9.99 5.38 7.91
C ALA A 167 -9.59 6.79 7.49
N LYS A 168 -9.05 6.92 6.28
CA LYS A 168 -8.83 8.20 5.62
C LYS A 168 -10.02 8.50 4.72
N TRP A 169 -10.48 9.76 4.69
CA TRP A 169 -11.67 10.15 3.94
C TRP A 169 -11.29 11.05 2.76
N LEU A 170 -11.88 10.76 1.61
CA LEU A 170 -11.71 11.51 0.37
C LEU A 170 -13.05 12.05 -0.11
N GLU A 171 -13.10 13.36 -0.39
CA GLU A 171 -14.25 13.96 -1.04
C GLU A 171 -14.44 13.38 -2.45
N LYS A 172 -15.67 12.99 -2.76
CA LYS A 172 -16.08 12.45 -4.06
C LYS A 172 -15.69 13.36 -5.23
N THR A 173 -15.72 14.67 -5.01
CA THR A 173 -15.43 15.68 -6.03
C THR A 173 -13.96 15.74 -6.44
N LYS A 174 -13.05 15.25 -5.60
CA LYS A 174 -11.60 15.25 -5.91
C LYS A 174 -11.17 14.15 -6.86
N GLY A 175 -11.95 13.10 -7.05
CA GLY A 175 -11.81 12.06 -8.09
C GLY A 175 -10.56 11.20 -8.06
N THR A 176 -9.43 11.72 -7.57
CA THR A 176 -8.14 11.03 -7.49
C THR A 176 -7.38 11.42 -6.23
N ALA A 177 -6.54 10.50 -5.73
CA ALA A 177 -5.61 10.76 -4.64
C ALA A 177 -4.31 10.01 -4.85
N THR A 178 -3.20 10.53 -4.34
CA THR A 178 -1.92 9.83 -4.30
C THR A 178 -1.78 9.10 -2.97
N LEU A 179 -1.51 7.81 -3.04
CA LEU A 179 -1.36 6.93 -1.90
C LEU A 179 0.10 6.52 -1.73
N THR A 180 0.62 6.67 -0.52
CA THR A 180 1.87 6.06 -0.08
C THR A 180 1.56 4.96 0.92
N VAL A 181 2.19 3.78 0.77
CA VAL A 181 1.96 2.65 1.66
C VAL A 181 3.24 2.19 2.34
N VAL A 182 3.09 1.76 3.59
CA VAL A 182 4.06 0.94 4.31
C VAL A 182 3.50 -0.47 4.34
N TRP A 183 4.27 -1.43 3.82
CA TRP A 183 3.88 -2.82 3.78
C TRP A 183 3.98 -3.45 5.16
N ALA A 184 3.00 -4.25 5.54
CA ALA A 184 3.04 -5.03 6.77
C ALA A 184 4.16 -6.09 6.72
N LYS A 185 4.59 -6.56 7.88
CA LYS A 185 5.62 -7.62 7.99
C LYS A 185 5.23 -8.85 7.16
N GLY A 186 6.15 -9.30 6.30
CA GLY A 186 5.94 -10.44 5.39
C GLY A 186 5.40 -10.05 4.02
N TYR A 187 5.04 -8.79 3.80
CA TYR A 187 4.57 -8.27 2.52
C TYR A 187 5.60 -7.31 1.90
N ASN A 188 5.66 -7.26 0.58
CA ASN A 188 6.53 -6.33 -0.15
C ASN A 188 6.07 -6.15 -1.60
N ALA A 189 6.51 -5.08 -2.23
CA ALA A 189 6.14 -4.73 -3.60
C ALA A 189 6.72 -5.63 -4.70
N ASN A 190 7.54 -6.64 -4.36
CA ASN A 190 8.08 -7.62 -5.32
C ASN A 190 7.13 -8.82 -5.46
N GLY A 191 6.53 -9.27 -4.33
CA GLY A 191 5.62 -10.41 -4.29
C GLY A 191 4.15 -10.02 -4.35
N TYR A 192 3.82 -8.74 -4.08
CA TYR A 192 2.44 -8.26 -3.99
C TYR A 192 2.23 -6.98 -4.80
N HIS A 193 1.01 -6.80 -5.27
CA HIS A 193 0.53 -5.52 -5.79
C HIS A 193 -0.65 -5.04 -4.95
N LEU A 194 -1.02 -3.76 -5.10
CA LEU A 194 -2.17 -3.22 -4.39
C LEU A 194 -3.44 -3.40 -5.22
N GLU A 195 -4.48 -3.83 -4.53
CA GLU A 195 -5.85 -3.83 -5.03
C GLU A 195 -6.76 -3.07 -4.08
N ALA A 196 -7.94 -2.73 -4.56
CA ALA A 196 -8.98 -2.06 -3.79
C ALA A 196 -10.36 -2.51 -4.27
N ASP A 197 -11.30 -2.60 -3.32
CA ASP A 197 -12.67 -3.05 -3.60
C ASP A 197 -13.62 -1.96 -4.11
N GLY A 198 -13.21 -0.69 -4.07
CA GLY A 198 -14.06 0.46 -4.42
C GLY A 198 -13.43 1.50 -5.33
N CYS A 199 -12.22 1.29 -5.82
CA CYS A 199 -11.54 2.21 -6.72
C CYS A 199 -10.54 1.49 -7.61
N LYS A 200 -10.01 2.21 -8.61
CA LYS A 200 -8.88 1.74 -9.42
C LYS A 200 -7.57 2.18 -8.75
N VAL A 201 -6.65 1.25 -8.57
CA VAL A 201 -5.28 1.49 -8.08
C VAL A 201 -4.30 1.42 -9.25
N THR A 202 -3.41 2.40 -9.38
CA THR A 202 -2.37 2.42 -10.41
C THR A 202 -1.03 2.74 -9.75
N LYS A 203 -0.03 1.89 -9.96
CA LYS A 203 1.34 2.10 -9.45
C LYS A 203 2.05 3.18 -10.26
N ASN A 204 2.65 4.16 -9.60
CA ASN A 204 3.41 5.23 -10.19
C ASN A 204 4.91 4.86 -10.29
N THR A 205 5.64 5.53 -11.18
CA THR A 205 7.08 5.31 -11.38
C THR A 205 7.94 5.70 -10.19
N ASN A 206 7.46 6.57 -9.31
CA ASN A 206 8.14 7.01 -8.09
C ASN A 206 7.90 6.10 -6.87
N GLY A 207 7.12 5.01 -7.03
CA GLY A 207 6.81 4.05 -5.97
C GLY A 207 5.53 4.35 -5.17
N THR A 208 4.87 5.48 -5.45
CA THR A 208 3.53 5.77 -4.93
C THR A 208 2.45 5.12 -5.79
N TYR A 209 1.19 5.28 -5.39
CA TYR A 209 0.03 4.77 -6.13
C TYR A 209 -0.99 5.88 -6.33
N THR A 210 -1.69 5.85 -7.46
CA THR A 210 -2.84 6.71 -7.72
C THR A 210 -4.12 5.92 -7.52
N LEU A 211 -4.98 6.41 -6.63
CA LEU A 211 -6.36 5.98 -6.52
C LEU A 211 -7.22 6.81 -7.45
N SER A 212 -8.10 6.19 -8.22
CA SER A 212 -9.01 6.87 -9.13
C SER A 212 -10.35 6.13 -9.23
N LYS A 213 -11.40 6.81 -9.72
CA LYS A 213 -12.76 6.26 -9.83
C LYS A 213 -13.25 5.70 -8.49
N ILE A 214 -13.07 6.48 -7.42
CA ILE A 214 -13.56 6.12 -6.09
C ILE A 214 -15.08 6.32 -6.10
N THR A 215 -15.83 5.23 -5.93
CA THR A 215 -17.30 5.22 -6.05
C THR A 215 -18.01 4.79 -4.77
N LYS A 216 -17.27 4.25 -3.80
CA LYS A 216 -17.76 3.79 -2.49
C LYS A 216 -16.61 3.76 -1.48
N ASN A 217 -16.94 3.53 -0.21
CA ASN A 217 -15.96 3.21 0.81
C ASN A 217 -15.07 2.05 0.32
N THR A 218 -13.77 2.17 0.48
CA THR A 218 -12.82 1.25 -0.12
C THR A 218 -11.77 0.78 0.88
N THR A 219 -11.37 -0.48 0.73
CA THR A 219 -10.25 -1.07 1.46
C THR A 219 -9.12 -1.33 0.47
N ILE A 220 -7.92 -0.83 0.78
CA ILE A 220 -6.70 -1.10 0.01
C ILE A 220 -6.02 -2.30 0.63
N PHE A 221 -5.71 -3.31 -0.15
CA PHE A 221 -5.07 -4.52 0.35
C PHE A 221 -3.99 -5.05 -0.60
N ALA A 222 -3.10 -5.86 -0.05
CA ALA A 222 -2.08 -6.56 -0.80
C ALA A 222 -2.69 -7.80 -1.47
N ALA A 223 -2.60 -7.88 -2.78
CA ALA A 223 -2.91 -9.07 -3.55
C ALA A 223 -1.62 -9.71 -4.07
N PRO A 224 -1.47 -11.04 -3.99
CA PRO A 224 -0.25 -11.69 -4.47
C PRO A 224 -0.12 -11.53 -5.98
N THR A 225 1.06 -11.10 -6.42
CA THR A 225 1.35 -10.95 -7.85
C THR A 225 1.54 -12.33 -8.47
N THR A 226 0.85 -12.57 -9.59
CA THR A 226 1.00 -13.80 -10.38
C THR A 226 2.24 -13.68 -11.27
N PHE A 227 3.12 -14.65 -11.15
CA PHE A 227 4.32 -14.81 -11.97
C PHE A 227 4.17 -16.00 -12.92
N THR A 228 4.84 -15.92 -14.07
CA THR A 228 4.80 -16.99 -15.07
C THR A 228 5.98 -17.96 -14.90
N ILE A 229 5.73 -19.23 -15.20
CA ILE A 229 6.76 -20.25 -15.35
C ILE A 229 6.74 -20.73 -16.79
N THR A 230 7.81 -20.43 -17.51
CA THR A 230 7.96 -20.85 -18.91
C THR A 230 8.85 -22.10 -18.99
N TYR A 231 8.33 -23.15 -19.60
CA TYR A 231 9.06 -24.38 -19.84
C TYR A 231 9.50 -24.45 -21.30
N LYS A 232 10.79 -24.74 -21.52
CA LYS A 232 11.39 -24.90 -22.86
C LYS A 232 11.93 -26.30 -23.04
N SER A 233 11.84 -26.79 -24.27
CA SER A 233 12.53 -27.99 -24.72
C SER A 233 13.00 -27.75 -26.14
N GLU A 234 14.22 -28.16 -26.45
CA GLU A 234 14.84 -27.84 -27.77
C GLU A 234 14.22 -28.61 -28.92
N ASN A 235 13.62 -29.78 -28.73
CA ASN A 235 12.99 -30.56 -29.79
C ASN A 235 11.93 -31.55 -29.25
N GLY A 236 11.04 -31.13 -28.40
CA GLY A 236 10.04 -32.04 -27.87
C GLY A 236 8.81 -31.37 -27.30
N SER A 237 7.68 -32.08 -27.39
CA SER A 237 6.50 -31.76 -26.64
C SER A 237 6.82 -31.92 -25.15
N LEU A 238 6.74 -30.81 -24.38
CA LEU A 238 6.72 -30.87 -22.93
C LEU A 238 5.32 -31.33 -22.52
N GLN A 239 5.10 -32.62 -22.41
CA GLN A 239 3.98 -33.12 -21.61
C GLN A 239 4.35 -32.91 -20.15
N THR A 240 3.89 -31.84 -19.57
CA THR A 240 4.15 -31.51 -18.18
C THR A 240 2.87 -31.16 -17.47
N THR A 241 2.71 -31.69 -16.27
CA THR A 241 1.68 -31.28 -15.31
C THR A 241 2.16 -30.13 -14.41
N ASN A 242 3.37 -29.60 -14.68
CA ASN A 242 3.95 -28.52 -13.91
C ASN A 242 3.10 -27.23 -14.04
N PRO A 243 2.92 -26.46 -12.94
CA PRO A 243 2.22 -25.19 -12.99
C PRO A 243 2.91 -24.20 -13.93
N VAL A 244 2.13 -23.42 -14.68
CA VAL A 244 2.61 -22.36 -15.57
C VAL A 244 2.60 -20.98 -14.91
N THR A 245 2.01 -20.89 -13.73
CA THR A 245 1.97 -19.66 -12.93
C THR A 245 2.13 -19.98 -11.45
N TYR A 246 2.56 -19.01 -10.68
CA TYR A 246 2.62 -19.09 -9.22
C TYR A 246 2.58 -17.70 -8.61
N THR A 247 2.38 -17.61 -7.30
CA THR A 247 2.49 -16.41 -6.48
C THR A 247 3.47 -16.66 -5.33
N CYS A 248 3.83 -15.62 -4.61
CA CYS A 248 4.66 -15.75 -3.40
C CYS A 248 3.96 -16.53 -2.27
N GLU A 249 2.63 -16.68 -2.33
CA GLU A 249 1.84 -17.47 -1.35
C GLU A 249 1.68 -18.95 -1.77
N THR A 250 2.04 -19.29 -3.00
CA THR A 250 1.98 -20.67 -3.49
C THR A 250 2.94 -21.54 -2.67
N GLU A 251 2.46 -22.72 -2.25
CA GLU A 251 3.30 -23.70 -1.56
C GLU A 251 4.45 -24.17 -2.46
N ASP A 252 5.45 -24.82 -1.86
CA ASP A 252 6.63 -25.31 -2.57
C ASP A 252 6.24 -26.11 -3.82
N ILE A 253 6.69 -25.64 -4.99
CA ILE A 253 6.46 -26.32 -6.27
C ILE A 253 7.71 -27.14 -6.62
N THR A 254 7.60 -28.45 -6.58
CA THR A 254 8.64 -29.34 -7.10
C THR A 254 8.32 -29.69 -8.54
N LEU A 255 9.23 -29.35 -9.46
CA LEU A 255 9.03 -29.59 -10.89
C LEU A 255 9.11 -31.08 -11.22
N ALA A 256 8.04 -31.62 -11.78
CA ALA A 256 8.04 -32.96 -12.33
C ALA A 256 8.95 -33.04 -13.57
N ALA A 257 9.65 -34.17 -13.71
CA ALA A 257 10.43 -34.46 -14.90
C ALA A 257 9.48 -34.64 -16.12
N PRO A 258 9.74 -33.94 -17.24
CA PRO A 258 9.00 -34.18 -18.47
C PRO A 258 9.39 -35.52 -19.08
N SER A 259 8.53 -36.08 -19.93
CA SER A 259 8.85 -37.30 -20.68
C SER A 259 9.09 -36.99 -22.16
N ARG A 260 10.01 -37.72 -22.77
CA ARG A 260 10.30 -37.67 -24.20
C ARG A 260 10.73 -39.05 -24.67
N GLU A 261 10.08 -39.54 -25.73
CA GLU A 261 10.41 -40.83 -26.31
C GLU A 261 11.87 -40.87 -26.80
N GLY A 262 12.58 -41.99 -26.52
CA GLY A 262 13.97 -42.19 -26.94
C GLY A 262 15.00 -41.26 -26.28
N SER A 263 14.66 -40.59 -25.17
CA SER A 263 15.53 -39.64 -24.47
C SER A 263 15.41 -39.83 -22.95
N THR A 264 16.53 -39.65 -22.27
CA THR A 264 16.58 -39.64 -20.80
C THR A 264 16.69 -38.20 -20.31
N PHE A 265 15.78 -37.82 -19.40
CA PHE A 265 15.81 -36.50 -18.76
C PHE A 265 16.99 -36.38 -17.80
N LEU A 266 17.88 -35.43 -18.05
CA LEU A 266 19.05 -35.15 -17.21
C LEU A 266 18.79 -34.15 -16.10
N GLY A 267 17.83 -33.21 -16.32
CA GLY A 267 17.49 -32.15 -15.37
C GLY A 267 17.01 -30.88 -16.06
N TRP A 268 16.73 -29.89 -15.26
CA TRP A 268 16.35 -28.54 -15.67
C TRP A 268 17.56 -27.61 -15.62
N THR A 269 17.64 -26.66 -16.54
CA THR A 269 18.45 -25.45 -16.44
C THR A 269 17.55 -24.22 -16.48
N GLY A 270 17.96 -23.10 -15.89
CA GLY A 270 17.16 -21.87 -15.96
C GLY A 270 17.28 -20.98 -14.73
N THR A 271 16.17 -20.35 -14.37
CA THR A 271 16.13 -19.38 -13.28
C THR A 271 16.59 -19.98 -11.96
N ASP A 272 17.52 -19.29 -11.28
CA ASP A 272 18.11 -19.64 -9.98
C ASP A 272 18.87 -20.98 -9.93
N LEU A 273 19.18 -21.59 -11.07
CA LEU A 273 19.94 -22.83 -11.15
C LEU A 273 21.40 -22.58 -11.56
N ALA A 274 22.34 -23.15 -10.83
CA ALA A 274 23.78 -23.04 -11.15
C ALA A 274 24.21 -23.95 -12.32
N GLY A 275 23.37 -24.91 -12.72
CA GLY A 275 23.60 -25.88 -13.79
C GLY A 275 22.40 -26.82 -13.91
N THR A 276 22.59 -27.94 -14.63
CA THR A 276 21.56 -28.96 -14.80
C THR A 276 21.18 -29.58 -13.44
N THR A 277 19.93 -29.42 -13.03
CA THR A 277 19.43 -29.87 -11.73
C THR A 277 18.20 -30.74 -11.93
N LYS A 278 18.23 -31.99 -11.40
CA LYS A 278 17.11 -32.92 -11.54
C LYS A 278 15.89 -32.52 -10.72
N ASN A 279 16.11 -32.15 -9.47
CA ASN A 279 15.05 -31.82 -8.52
C ASN A 279 15.03 -30.32 -8.28
N VAL A 280 14.15 -29.61 -8.97
CA VAL A 280 13.99 -28.16 -8.84
C VAL A 280 12.75 -27.91 -7.99
N THR A 281 12.93 -27.12 -6.93
CA THR A 281 11.83 -26.67 -6.09
C THR A 281 11.79 -25.16 -6.05
N ILE A 282 10.67 -24.58 -6.48
CA ILE A 282 10.34 -23.17 -6.29
C ILE A 282 9.76 -23.05 -4.89
N LYS A 283 10.46 -22.38 -4.01
CA LYS A 283 10.04 -22.24 -2.60
C LYS A 283 8.92 -21.22 -2.44
N LYS A 284 8.01 -21.45 -1.51
CA LYS A 284 7.05 -20.47 -1.02
C LYS A 284 7.79 -19.17 -0.65
N GLY A 285 7.21 -18.02 -0.96
CA GLY A 285 7.85 -16.71 -0.81
C GLY A 285 8.72 -16.29 -2.00
N SER A 286 8.88 -17.14 -3.01
CA SER A 286 9.55 -16.76 -4.26
C SER A 286 8.72 -15.78 -5.08
N PHE A 287 9.39 -14.93 -5.88
CA PHE A 287 8.74 -14.00 -6.80
C PHE A 287 9.56 -13.84 -8.09
N GLY A 288 8.95 -13.27 -9.12
CA GLY A 288 9.53 -13.05 -10.45
C GLY A 288 9.24 -14.19 -11.44
N ASP A 289 9.15 -13.85 -12.72
CA ASP A 289 8.95 -14.82 -13.79
C ASP A 289 10.13 -15.78 -13.89
N ARG A 290 9.83 -17.04 -14.22
CA ARG A 290 10.81 -18.13 -14.27
C ARG A 290 10.81 -18.78 -15.63
N ILE A 291 12.02 -19.23 -16.03
CA ILE A 291 12.21 -20.00 -17.26
C ILE A 291 13.03 -21.23 -16.92
N TYR A 292 12.51 -22.41 -17.25
CA TYR A 292 13.22 -23.68 -17.13
C TYR A 292 13.28 -24.38 -18.46
N THR A 293 14.47 -24.87 -18.80
CA THR A 293 14.74 -25.64 -20.03
C THR A 293 15.08 -27.07 -19.67
N ALA A 294 14.37 -28.04 -20.22
CA ALA A 294 14.64 -29.44 -20.02
C ALA A 294 15.91 -29.85 -20.80
N VAL A 295 16.81 -30.54 -20.11
CA VAL A 295 18.03 -31.10 -20.67
C VAL A 295 17.90 -32.62 -20.83
N TRP A 296 18.20 -33.12 -22.02
CA TRP A 296 18.02 -34.52 -22.38
C TRP A 296 19.32 -35.17 -22.76
N ASN A 297 19.47 -36.48 -22.46
CA ASN A 297 20.47 -37.34 -23.08
C ASN A 297 19.81 -38.04 -24.27
N ASN A 298 20.23 -37.71 -25.46
CA ASN A 298 19.82 -38.40 -26.69
C ASN A 298 20.87 -39.48 -27.01
N GLU A 299 20.49 -40.73 -26.94
CA GLU A 299 21.44 -41.86 -27.21
C GLU A 299 22.01 -41.85 -28.63
N SER A 300 21.61 -40.95 -29.52
CA SER A 300 21.99 -40.91 -30.92
C SER A 300 22.50 -39.59 -31.45
N GLN A 301 22.75 -38.56 -30.63
CA GLN A 301 23.33 -37.31 -31.10
C GLN A 301 24.51 -36.88 -30.22
N THR A 302 25.62 -36.56 -30.84
CA THR A 302 26.76 -35.85 -30.25
C THR A 302 26.22 -34.59 -29.56
N VAL A 303 26.23 -34.58 -28.22
CA VAL A 303 25.71 -33.50 -27.39
C VAL A 303 26.42 -32.20 -27.76
N GLN A 304 25.78 -31.32 -28.51
CA GLN A 304 26.17 -29.91 -28.48
C GLN A 304 25.70 -29.36 -27.11
N GLN A 305 26.64 -29.31 -26.18
CA GLN A 305 26.44 -28.75 -24.86
C GLN A 305 25.97 -27.31 -25.02
N GLU A 306 24.69 -27.01 -24.76
CA GLU A 306 24.22 -25.63 -24.76
C GLU A 306 24.95 -24.83 -23.70
N ILE A 307 25.54 -23.74 -24.15
CA ILE A 307 26.41 -22.91 -23.33
C ILE A 307 25.51 -21.81 -22.69
N PHE A 308 25.22 -21.97 -21.40
CA PHE A 308 24.46 -21.00 -20.65
C PHE A 308 25.36 -20.13 -19.78
N ILE A 309 25.05 -18.83 -19.73
CA ILE A 309 25.60 -17.91 -18.75
C ILE A 309 24.61 -17.76 -17.60
N LEU A 310 25.01 -18.24 -16.43
CA LEU A 310 24.18 -18.17 -15.21
C LEU A 310 24.70 -17.05 -14.28
N PRO A 311 24.15 -15.83 -14.37
CA PRO A 311 24.62 -14.72 -13.56
C PRO A 311 23.99 -14.75 -12.16
N LYS A 312 24.80 -14.48 -11.14
CA LYS A 312 24.38 -14.29 -9.75
C LYS A 312 24.89 -12.95 -9.23
N VAL A 313 24.04 -12.20 -8.58
CA VAL A 313 24.44 -10.94 -7.91
C VAL A 313 24.42 -11.12 -6.41
N LEU A 314 25.53 -10.78 -5.76
CA LEU A 314 25.64 -10.74 -4.30
C LEU A 314 25.87 -9.29 -3.89
N VAL A 315 25.05 -8.81 -2.96
CA VAL A 315 25.23 -7.51 -2.31
C VAL A 315 26.23 -7.68 -1.17
N LYS A 316 27.33 -6.93 -1.19
CA LYS A 316 28.35 -6.90 -0.13
C LYS A 316 28.39 -5.51 0.48
N GLY A 317 27.64 -5.31 1.56
CA GLY A 317 27.58 -4.02 2.26
C GLY A 317 26.93 -2.90 1.44
N LYS A 318 26.91 -1.69 1.99
CA LYS A 318 26.34 -0.51 1.32
C LYS A 318 27.13 -0.18 0.04
N ALA A 319 26.44 -0.06 -1.07
CA ALA A 319 26.97 0.40 -2.36
C ALA A 319 27.94 -0.55 -3.11
N ILE A 320 28.01 -1.83 -2.78
CA ILE A 320 28.87 -2.82 -3.48
C ILE A 320 28.03 -4.02 -3.91
N GLN A 321 28.03 -4.31 -5.22
CA GLN A 321 27.41 -5.50 -5.78
C GLN A 321 28.45 -6.35 -6.52
N LYS A 322 28.52 -7.64 -6.21
CA LYS A 322 29.41 -8.61 -6.87
C LYS A 322 28.59 -9.47 -7.82
N LEU A 323 28.75 -9.27 -9.11
CA LEU A 323 28.21 -10.10 -10.17
C LEU A 323 29.15 -11.30 -10.41
N SER A 324 28.60 -12.50 -10.45
CA SER A 324 29.37 -13.74 -10.75
C SER A 324 28.61 -14.58 -11.76
N TRP A 325 29.33 -15.34 -12.58
CA TRP A 325 28.74 -16.26 -13.55
C TRP A 325 29.70 -17.40 -13.84
N ASN A 326 29.20 -18.51 -14.39
CA ASN A 326 30.02 -19.64 -14.81
C ASN A 326 30.95 -19.24 -15.95
N LYS A 327 32.19 -19.74 -15.90
CA LYS A 327 33.12 -19.62 -17.01
C LYS A 327 32.65 -20.51 -18.16
N ILE A 328 32.63 -19.97 -19.36
CA ILE A 328 32.41 -20.69 -20.59
C ILE A 328 33.77 -20.91 -21.22
N ASP A 329 34.21 -22.15 -21.37
CA ASP A 329 35.55 -22.45 -21.84
C ASP A 329 35.81 -21.97 -23.27
N GLU A 330 34.78 -21.93 -24.09
CA GLU A 330 34.84 -21.45 -25.47
C GLU A 330 34.82 -19.91 -25.58
N ALA A 331 34.64 -19.16 -24.51
CA ALA A 331 34.57 -17.71 -24.55
C ALA A 331 35.96 -17.06 -24.47
N ASP A 332 36.30 -16.26 -25.45
CA ASP A 332 37.47 -15.38 -25.41
C ASP A 332 37.32 -14.22 -24.43
N GLY A 333 36.10 -13.90 -24.04
CA GLY A 333 35.82 -12.88 -23.06
C GLY A 333 34.33 -12.56 -22.94
N TYR A 334 34.02 -11.61 -22.05
CA TYR A 334 32.65 -11.23 -21.74
C TYR A 334 32.47 -9.72 -21.79
N PHE A 335 31.32 -9.31 -22.33
CA PHE A 335 30.79 -7.97 -22.14
C PHE A 335 29.81 -7.97 -20.97
N ILE A 336 29.98 -7.01 -20.08
CA ILE A 336 29.00 -6.77 -18.98
C ILE A 336 28.17 -5.53 -19.31
N TYR A 337 26.87 -5.68 -19.28
CA TYR A 337 25.91 -4.62 -19.44
C TYR A 337 25.23 -4.33 -18.11
N SER A 338 24.95 -3.08 -17.82
CA SER A 338 24.23 -2.67 -16.62
C SER A 338 23.51 -1.34 -16.84
N SER A 339 22.39 -1.17 -16.15
CA SER A 339 21.71 0.12 -15.97
C SER A 339 20.88 0.08 -14.70
N VAL A 340 20.28 1.22 -14.33
CA VAL A 340 19.16 1.25 -13.37
C VAL A 340 17.96 0.59 -14.04
N SER A 341 17.15 -0.17 -13.28
CA SER A 341 15.94 -0.83 -13.78
C SER A 341 15.03 0.15 -14.53
N GLY A 342 14.42 -0.30 -15.61
CA GLY A 342 13.60 0.53 -16.50
C GLY A 342 14.38 1.39 -17.50
N LYS A 343 15.71 1.47 -17.42
CA LYS A 343 16.54 2.22 -18.38
C LYS A 343 17.28 1.32 -19.35
N LYS A 344 17.56 1.84 -20.55
CA LYS A 344 18.33 1.11 -21.58
C LYS A 344 19.70 0.67 -21.05
N MET A 345 20.02 -0.62 -21.14
CA MET A 345 21.29 -1.17 -20.70
C MET A 345 22.46 -0.66 -21.56
N LYS A 346 23.56 -0.34 -20.89
CA LYS A 346 24.81 0.08 -21.53
C LYS A 346 25.93 -0.91 -21.20
N LYS A 347 26.83 -1.14 -22.17
CA LYS A 347 28.02 -1.92 -21.94
C LYS A 347 28.94 -1.17 -20.98
N VAL A 348 29.21 -1.77 -19.81
CA VAL A 348 29.99 -1.15 -18.73
C VAL A 348 31.39 -1.71 -18.61
N PHE A 349 31.62 -2.96 -19.08
CA PHE A 349 32.93 -3.62 -19.01
C PHE A 349 33.14 -4.64 -20.12
N ASP A 350 34.41 -4.90 -20.42
CA ASP A 350 34.88 -5.92 -21.33
C ASP A 350 36.07 -6.62 -20.66
N THR A 351 35.95 -7.91 -20.37
CA THR A 351 36.91 -8.67 -19.56
C THR A 351 38.29 -8.80 -20.23
N ARG A 352 38.38 -8.68 -21.56
CA ARG A 352 39.63 -8.78 -22.30
C ARG A 352 40.35 -7.43 -22.51
N LYS A 353 39.72 -6.29 -22.25
CA LYS A 353 40.42 -5.00 -22.26
C LYS A 353 41.31 -4.88 -21.04
N ARG A 354 42.65 -5.06 -21.25
CA ARG A 354 43.67 -4.70 -20.24
C ARG A 354 43.42 -3.27 -19.79
N ALA A 355 43.34 -3.05 -18.48
CA ALA A 355 43.37 -1.71 -17.92
C ALA A 355 44.63 -1.00 -18.37
N SER A 356 44.53 -0.03 -19.27
CA SER A 356 45.65 0.90 -19.55
C SER A 356 46.05 1.54 -18.23
N LYS A 357 47.35 1.48 -17.90
CA LYS A 357 47.92 2.08 -16.70
C LYS A 357 47.72 3.61 -16.72
N LYS A 358 46.60 4.10 -16.15
CA LYS A 358 46.48 5.46 -15.60
C LYS A 358 45.29 5.54 -14.63
N LYS A 359 45.66 5.72 -13.37
CA LYS A 359 44.84 6.22 -12.21
C LYS A 359 43.33 6.26 -12.36
N ALA A 360 42.68 5.12 -12.18
CA ALA A 360 41.28 5.08 -11.67
C ALA A 360 41.21 3.83 -10.76
N LYS A 361 40.67 4.00 -9.54
CA LYS A 361 40.32 2.89 -8.64
C LYS A 361 39.25 2.04 -9.35
N LYS A 362 39.67 1.07 -10.17
CA LYS A 362 38.83 0.28 -11.08
C LYS A 362 38.44 -1.04 -10.46
N SER A 363 37.19 -1.39 -10.63
CA SER A 363 36.66 -2.73 -10.50
C SER A 363 37.40 -3.67 -11.45
N SER A 364 37.97 -4.77 -10.99
CA SER A 364 38.67 -5.77 -11.81
C SER A 364 37.79 -7.03 -11.92
N ALA A 365 37.72 -7.60 -13.13
CA ALA A 365 37.23 -8.96 -13.29
C ALA A 365 38.38 -9.91 -12.95
N LYS A 366 38.18 -10.85 -12.01
CA LYS A 366 39.14 -11.83 -11.59
C LYS A 366 38.65 -13.21 -12.02
N SER A 367 39.42 -13.92 -12.85
CA SER A 367 39.25 -15.35 -13.03
C SER A 367 40.04 -16.02 -11.90
N THR A 368 39.35 -16.60 -10.95
CA THR A 368 39.96 -17.52 -10.00
C THR A 368 39.95 -18.88 -10.69
N GLY A 369 41.00 -19.65 -10.73
CA GLY A 369 41.13 -20.97 -11.39
C GLY A 369 39.95 -21.95 -11.23
N ALA A 370 38.83 -21.47 -10.72
CA ALA A 370 37.55 -22.09 -10.55
C ALA A 370 36.63 -21.78 -11.73
N LYS A 371 35.63 -22.62 -11.92
CA LYS A 371 34.56 -22.54 -12.93
C LYS A 371 33.71 -21.22 -12.94
N THR A 372 34.17 -20.14 -12.27
CA THR A 372 33.38 -18.92 -12.07
C THR A 372 34.17 -17.64 -12.38
N VAL A 373 33.56 -16.71 -13.11
CA VAL A 373 34.07 -15.36 -13.39
C VAL A 373 33.29 -14.35 -12.53
N THR A 374 33.98 -13.33 -12.01
CA THR A 374 33.36 -12.33 -11.15
C THR A 374 33.69 -10.90 -11.56
N TYR A 375 32.75 -9.99 -11.33
CA TYR A 375 32.95 -8.56 -11.50
C TYR A 375 32.28 -7.78 -10.35
N THR A 376 33.01 -6.82 -9.77
CA THR A 376 32.51 -6.05 -8.62
C THR A 376 32.19 -4.62 -9.02
N PHE A 377 30.95 -4.23 -8.84
CA PHE A 377 30.50 -2.85 -8.94
C PHE A 377 30.70 -2.16 -7.60
N LYS A 378 31.38 -1.01 -7.62
CA LYS A 378 31.55 -0.12 -6.46
C LYS A 378 30.74 1.15 -6.66
N LYS A 379 30.36 1.82 -5.57
CA LYS A 379 29.60 3.10 -5.59
C LYS A 379 28.20 2.96 -6.23
N ARG A 380 27.48 1.88 -5.94
CA ARG A 380 26.05 1.78 -6.26
C ARG A 380 25.25 2.64 -5.29
N LYS A 381 24.14 3.26 -5.77
CA LYS A 381 23.25 4.05 -4.91
C LYS A 381 22.37 3.08 -4.12
N SER A 382 22.38 3.21 -2.80
CA SER A 382 21.54 2.38 -1.90
C SER A 382 20.05 2.53 -2.23
N GLY A 383 19.29 1.45 -2.13
CA GLY A 383 17.87 1.41 -2.47
C GLY A 383 17.53 1.44 -3.97
N THR A 384 18.54 1.50 -4.84
CA THR A 384 18.33 1.54 -6.30
C THR A 384 18.39 0.15 -6.89
N VAL A 385 17.37 -0.21 -7.69
CA VAL A 385 17.35 -1.47 -8.45
C VAL A 385 18.22 -1.34 -9.70
N TYR A 386 19.18 -2.23 -9.83
CA TYR A 386 20.03 -2.34 -11.02
C TYR A 386 19.74 -3.63 -11.79
N GLN A 387 19.88 -3.57 -13.11
CA GLN A 387 19.75 -4.71 -14.00
C GLN A 387 21.10 -5.01 -14.65
N TYR A 388 21.37 -6.31 -14.88
CA TYR A 388 22.62 -6.82 -15.41
C TYR A 388 22.39 -7.87 -16.48
N GLN A 389 23.23 -7.85 -17.53
CA GLN A 389 23.30 -8.88 -18.54
C GLN A 389 24.76 -9.15 -18.92
N ILE A 390 25.12 -10.41 -19.10
CA ILE A 390 26.43 -10.84 -19.54
C ILE A 390 26.32 -11.38 -20.97
N ARG A 391 27.28 -11.08 -21.81
CA ARG A 391 27.38 -11.60 -23.17
C ARG A 391 28.78 -12.16 -23.40
N ALA A 392 28.86 -13.47 -23.67
CA ALA A 392 30.10 -14.12 -24.05
C ALA A 392 30.40 -13.88 -25.53
N TYR A 393 31.67 -13.67 -25.86
CA TYR A 393 32.11 -13.50 -27.25
C TYR A 393 33.33 -14.33 -27.57
N LYS A 394 33.44 -14.71 -28.85
CA LYS A 394 34.65 -15.26 -29.50
C LYS A 394 35.29 -14.21 -30.39
N LEU A 395 36.58 -14.33 -30.62
CA LEU A 395 37.29 -13.56 -31.63
C LEU A 395 37.27 -14.31 -32.98
N VAL A 396 36.55 -13.74 -33.93
CA VAL A 396 36.52 -14.26 -35.30
C VAL A 396 37.16 -13.21 -36.20
N ASN A 397 38.26 -13.55 -36.81
CA ASN A 397 39.05 -12.62 -37.63
C ASN A 397 39.37 -11.31 -36.91
N GLY A 398 39.81 -11.39 -35.65
CA GLY A 398 40.11 -10.23 -34.79
C GLY A 398 38.91 -9.42 -34.29
N LYS A 399 37.69 -9.69 -34.75
CA LYS A 399 36.47 -9.03 -34.33
C LYS A 399 35.74 -9.83 -33.24
N LYS A 400 35.17 -9.13 -32.24
CA LYS A 400 34.42 -9.75 -31.15
C LYS A 400 33.00 -10.09 -31.59
N LYS A 401 32.70 -11.38 -31.76
CA LYS A 401 31.35 -11.88 -32.11
C LYS A 401 30.69 -12.49 -30.86
N VAL A 402 29.56 -11.91 -30.43
CA VAL A 402 28.80 -12.47 -29.32
C VAL A 402 28.10 -13.74 -29.77
N PHE A 403 28.24 -14.84 -29.02
CA PHE A 403 27.58 -16.11 -29.32
C PHE A 403 26.64 -16.59 -28.22
N CYS A 404 26.78 -16.06 -27.00
CA CYS A 404 25.90 -16.41 -25.89
C CYS A 404 25.55 -15.15 -25.09
N LYS A 405 24.28 -15.05 -24.60
CA LYS A 405 23.79 -13.97 -23.75
C LYS A 405 23.12 -14.56 -22.52
N SER A 406 23.36 -13.98 -21.34
CA SER A 406 22.62 -14.33 -20.15
C SER A 406 21.21 -13.74 -20.19
N MET A 407 20.35 -14.26 -19.34
CA MET A 407 19.16 -13.55 -18.89
C MET A 407 19.55 -12.21 -18.24
N VAL A 408 18.59 -11.31 -18.12
CA VAL A 408 18.73 -10.09 -17.32
C VAL A 408 18.44 -10.43 -15.87
N VAL A 409 19.39 -10.11 -15.00
CA VAL A 409 19.21 -10.27 -13.54
C VAL A 409 19.13 -8.92 -12.88
N TYR A 410 18.34 -8.83 -11.82
CA TYR A 410 18.06 -7.61 -11.07
C TYR A 410 18.60 -7.72 -9.65
N SER A 411 19.04 -6.61 -9.09
CA SER A 411 19.48 -6.56 -7.69
C SER A 411 19.35 -5.16 -7.14
N VAL A 412 18.84 -5.04 -5.93
CA VAL A 412 18.83 -3.80 -5.15
C VAL A 412 20.22 -3.57 -4.56
N ALA A 413 20.73 -2.33 -4.61
CA ALA A 413 22.02 -1.96 -4.04
C ALA A 413 21.89 -1.41 -2.62
#